data_39cc117075f8ac6bf007f9ebe9d55a38
#
_entry.id   39cc117075f8ac6bf007f9ebe9d55a38
#
_cell.length_a   1.000
_cell.length_b   1.000
_cell.length_c   1.000
_cell.angle_alpha   90.00
_cell.angle_beta   90.00
_cell.angle_gamma   90.00
#
_symmetry.space_group_name_H-M   'P 1'
#
loop_
_entity.id
_entity.type
_entity.pdbx_description
1 polymer ?
#
loop_
_entity_poly.entity_id
_entity_poly.type
_entity_poly.pdbx_seq_one_letter_code
_entity_poly.pdbx_strand_id
1 'polypeptide(L)'
;MQAISLLLLRVSTGLYLIFWGTVKLAATDKANAVSDKYYNGLLSGDLINIGLGSLQVIIGALVVVGLFRRVSYYGQLVWYVMGLLPILPYIIDPFGKYIADSAKLTFFPSTTLLFASLVLIAFKEYDSYSVDAKRKEQ
;
A
#
# COMPACT_ATOMS: atom_id res chain seq x y z
N MET A 1 -8.25 21.48 10.39
CA MET A 1 -7.16 20.52 10.61
C MET A 1 -7.46 19.14 10.03
N GLN A 2 -8.66 18.59 10.19
CA GLN A 2 -9.01 17.25 9.67
C GLN A 2 -8.71 17.06 8.17
N ALA A 3 -9.12 17.99 7.32
CA ALA A 3 -8.91 17.90 5.88
C ALA A 3 -7.43 17.88 5.47
N ILE A 4 -6.59 18.67 6.15
CA ILE A 4 -5.14 18.67 5.90
C ILE A 4 -4.50 17.37 6.35
N SER A 5 -4.89 16.85 7.52
CA SER A 5 -4.37 15.57 8.02
C SER A 5 -4.74 14.42 7.08
N LEU A 6 -5.98 14.39 6.57
CA LEU A 6 -6.41 13.40 5.58
C LEU A 6 -5.70 13.56 4.24
N LEU A 7 -5.46 14.79 3.79
CA LEU A 7 -4.67 15.04 2.59
C LEU A 7 -3.25 14.47 2.73
N LEU A 8 -2.57 14.79 3.83
CA LEU A 8 -1.20 14.29 4.07
C LEU A 8 -1.15 12.77 4.18
N LEU A 9 -2.13 12.18 4.89
CA LEU A 9 -2.25 10.73 5.03
C LEU A 9 -2.46 10.05 3.67
N ARG A 10 -3.37 10.59 2.86
CA ARG A 10 -3.67 10.11 1.51
C ARG A 10 -2.44 10.19 0.59
N VAL A 11 -1.79 11.35 0.56
CA VAL A 11 -0.60 11.55 -0.27
C VAL A 11 0.51 10.60 0.15
N SER A 12 0.80 10.47 1.44
CA SER A 12 1.88 9.60 1.92
C SER A 12 1.61 8.13 1.63
N THR A 13 0.41 7.65 1.87
CA THR A 13 0.05 6.25 1.60
C THR A 13 -0.01 5.94 0.10
N GLY A 14 -0.54 6.85 -0.70
CA GLY A 14 -0.56 6.69 -2.15
C GLY A 14 0.84 6.72 -2.77
N LEU A 15 1.73 7.61 -2.32
CA LEU A 15 3.13 7.64 -2.74
C LEU A 15 3.87 6.36 -2.38
N TYR A 16 3.60 5.78 -1.23
CA TYR A 16 4.18 4.49 -0.86
C TYR A 16 3.82 3.38 -1.87
N LEU A 17 2.58 3.33 -2.33
CA LEU A 17 2.18 2.42 -3.42
C LEU A 17 2.93 2.71 -4.71
N ILE A 18 3.03 3.98 -5.11
CA ILE A 18 3.74 4.38 -6.33
C ILE A 18 5.21 3.94 -6.25
N PHE A 19 5.89 4.18 -5.14
CA PHE A 19 7.30 3.79 -5.00
C PHE A 19 7.49 2.28 -5.12
N TRP A 20 6.68 1.48 -4.45
CA TRP A 20 6.76 0.02 -4.58
C TRP A 20 6.36 -0.49 -5.95
N GLY A 21 5.37 0.13 -6.59
CA GLY A 21 5.02 -0.17 -7.98
C GLY A 21 6.18 0.16 -8.93
N THR A 22 6.84 1.29 -8.74
CA THR A 22 8.02 1.69 -9.52
C THR A 22 9.18 0.72 -9.34
N VAL A 23 9.41 0.19 -8.12
CA VAL A 23 10.43 -0.86 -7.90
C VAL A 23 10.13 -2.11 -8.72
N LYS A 24 8.86 -2.52 -8.82
CA LYS A 24 8.46 -3.66 -9.65
C LYS A 24 8.70 -3.41 -11.15
N LEU A 25 8.53 -2.17 -11.60
CA LEU A 25 8.70 -1.80 -13.02
C LEU A 25 10.16 -1.55 -13.40
N ALA A 26 10.93 -0.90 -12.54
CA ALA A 26 12.29 -0.44 -12.84
C ALA A 26 13.40 -1.30 -12.25
N ALA A 27 13.09 -2.16 -11.26
CA ALA A 27 14.05 -3.01 -10.58
C ALA A 27 13.43 -4.39 -10.31
N THR A 28 13.01 -5.08 -11.37
CA THR A 28 12.36 -6.39 -11.34
C THR A 28 13.15 -7.43 -10.56
N ASP A 29 14.49 -7.40 -10.65
CA ASP A 29 15.36 -8.31 -9.89
C ASP A 29 15.16 -8.17 -8.38
N LYS A 30 15.02 -6.94 -7.88
CA LYS A 30 14.75 -6.68 -6.45
C LYS A 30 13.35 -7.12 -6.07
N ALA A 31 12.36 -6.89 -6.93
CA ALA A 31 11.00 -7.34 -6.71
C ALA A 31 10.91 -8.89 -6.70
N ASN A 32 11.60 -9.56 -7.60
CA ASN A 32 11.70 -11.02 -7.64
C ASN A 32 12.36 -11.56 -6.37
N ALA A 33 13.46 -10.97 -5.91
CA ALA A 33 14.14 -11.38 -4.68
C ALA A 33 13.21 -11.28 -3.44
N VAL A 34 12.36 -10.25 -3.37
CA VAL A 34 11.35 -10.13 -2.31
C VAL A 34 10.27 -11.19 -2.47
N SER A 35 9.81 -11.43 -3.70
CA SER A 35 8.81 -12.45 -3.99
C SER A 35 9.31 -13.86 -3.63
N ASP A 36 10.51 -14.21 -4.01
CA ASP A 36 11.10 -15.51 -3.72
C ASP A 36 11.26 -15.75 -2.22
N LYS A 37 11.61 -14.69 -1.50
CA LYS A 37 11.85 -14.77 -0.05
C LYS A 37 10.58 -14.85 0.79
N TYR A 38 9.54 -14.09 0.43
CA TYR A 38 8.34 -13.91 1.27
C TYR A 38 7.05 -14.46 0.66
N TYR A 39 7.02 -14.67 -0.66
CA TYR A 39 5.84 -15.12 -1.40
C TYR A 39 6.06 -16.46 -2.11
N ASN A 40 7.11 -17.19 -1.74
CA ASN A 40 7.48 -18.47 -2.38
C ASN A 40 7.58 -18.38 -3.91
N GLY A 41 8.01 -17.24 -4.44
CA GLY A 41 8.15 -17.02 -5.88
C GLY A 41 6.83 -16.80 -6.65
N LEU A 42 5.68 -16.77 -5.96
CA LEU A 42 4.36 -16.62 -6.63
C LEU A 42 4.22 -15.33 -7.45
N LEU A 43 4.93 -14.29 -7.03
CA LEU A 43 4.89 -12.97 -7.70
C LEU A 43 6.16 -12.70 -8.50
N SER A 44 6.99 -13.73 -8.73
CA SER A 44 8.21 -13.62 -9.53
C SER A 44 7.91 -13.74 -11.02
N GLY A 45 8.63 -12.98 -11.83
CA GLY A 45 8.50 -12.94 -13.28
C GLY A 45 8.22 -11.55 -13.82
N ASP A 46 8.82 -11.23 -14.94
CA ASP A 46 8.78 -9.89 -15.50
C ASP A 46 7.36 -9.43 -15.87
N LEU A 47 6.57 -10.30 -16.50
CA LEU A 47 5.19 -9.98 -16.86
C LEU A 47 4.31 -9.74 -15.61
N ILE A 48 4.51 -10.54 -14.55
CA ILE A 48 3.79 -10.39 -13.29
C ILE A 48 4.17 -9.07 -12.63
N ASN A 49 5.46 -8.74 -12.59
CA ASN A 49 5.95 -7.48 -12.03
C ASN A 49 5.46 -6.27 -12.82
N ILE A 50 5.46 -6.33 -14.14
CA ILE A 50 4.92 -5.26 -15.00
C ILE A 50 3.42 -5.07 -14.72
N GLY A 51 2.64 -6.14 -14.71
CA GLY A 51 1.20 -6.07 -14.46
C GLY A 51 0.87 -5.53 -13.06
N LEU A 52 1.45 -6.14 -12.03
CA LEU A 52 1.22 -5.74 -10.63
C LEU A 52 1.81 -4.36 -10.34
N GLY A 53 3.00 -4.04 -10.86
CA GLY A 53 3.63 -2.74 -10.68
C GLY A 53 2.81 -1.62 -11.30
N SER A 54 2.32 -1.82 -12.53
CA SER A 54 1.46 -0.84 -13.22
C SER A 54 0.16 -0.62 -12.47
N LEU A 55 -0.51 -1.69 -12.04
CA LEU A 55 -1.74 -1.60 -11.25
C LEU A 55 -1.50 -0.86 -9.94
N GLN A 56 -0.39 -1.15 -9.27
CA GLN A 56 -0.01 -0.52 -8.00
C GLN A 56 0.26 0.98 -8.15
N VAL A 57 0.95 1.39 -9.22
CA VAL A 57 1.18 2.81 -9.54
C VAL A 57 -0.14 3.51 -9.85
N ILE A 58 -1.03 2.89 -10.63
CA ILE A 58 -2.34 3.48 -10.96
C ILE A 58 -3.17 3.68 -9.69
N ILE A 59 -3.30 2.66 -8.85
CA ILE A 59 -4.04 2.78 -7.58
C ILE A 59 -3.42 3.87 -6.71
N GLY A 60 -2.11 3.90 -6.57
CA GLY A 60 -1.39 4.92 -5.81
C GLY A 60 -1.65 6.33 -6.32
N ALA A 61 -1.60 6.55 -7.64
CA ALA A 61 -1.89 7.84 -8.26
C ALA A 61 -3.35 8.29 -8.02
N LEU A 62 -4.32 7.38 -8.17
CA LEU A 62 -5.73 7.65 -7.90
C LEU A 62 -5.95 8.03 -6.43
N VAL A 63 -5.25 7.36 -5.50
CA VAL A 63 -5.28 7.69 -4.07
C VAL A 63 -4.67 9.06 -3.82
N VAL A 64 -3.49 9.37 -4.36
CA VAL A 64 -2.82 10.67 -4.18
C VAL A 64 -3.72 11.84 -4.60
N VAL A 65 -4.37 11.74 -5.76
CA VAL A 65 -5.27 12.80 -6.23
C VAL A 65 -6.66 12.75 -5.59
N GLY A 66 -7.03 11.64 -4.98
CA GLY A 66 -8.35 11.42 -4.38
C GLY A 66 -9.46 11.27 -5.41
N LEU A 67 -9.17 10.53 -6.48
CA LEU A 67 -10.11 10.24 -7.57
C LEU A 67 -10.64 8.81 -7.43
N PHE A 68 -11.95 8.63 -7.74
CA PHE A 68 -12.65 7.35 -7.56
C PHE A 68 -12.45 6.76 -6.16
N ARG A 69 -12.61 7.57 -5.10
CA ARG A 69 -12.32 7.22 -3.71
C ARG A 69 -12.97 5.91 -3.23
N ARG A 70 -14.14 5.54 -3.78
CA ARG A 70 -14.79 4.26 -3.46
C ARG A 70 -13.96 3.06 -3.95
N VAL A 71 -13.31 3.18 -5.09
CA VAL A 71 -12.51 2.09 -5.67
C VAL A 71 -11.06 2.18 -5.23
N SER A 72 -10.45 3.36 -5.33
CA SER A 72 -9.02 3.54 -5.06
C SER A 72 -8.64 3.29 -3.60
N TYR A 73 -9.46 3.76 -2.64
CA TYR A 73 -9.17 3.55 -1.22
C TYR A 73 -9.35 2.08 -0.79
N TYR A 74 -10.38 1.39 -1.32
CA TYR A 74 -10.52 -0.04 -1.09
C TYR A 74 -9.45 -0.84 -1.83
N GLY A 75 -9.07 -0.45 -3.04
CA GLY A 75 -7.97 -1.05 -3.77
C GLY A 75 -6.64 -0.93 -3.00
N GLN A 76 -6.36 0.23 -2.42
CA GLN A 76 -5.21 0.44 -1.54
C GLN A 76 -5.27 -0.48 -0.30
N LEU A 77 -6.44 -0.56 0.36
CA LEU A 77 -6.63 -1.43 1.52
C LEU A 77 -6.33 -2.90 1.18
N VAL A 78 -6.91 -3.41 0.11
CA VAL A 78 -6.68 -4.78 -0.37
C VAL A 78 -5.19 -5.00 -0.65
N TRP A 79 -4.52 -4.03 -1.28
CA TRP A 79 -3.10 -4.14 -1.57
C TRP A 79 -2.26 -4.27 -0.31
N TYR A 80 -2.55 -3.47 0.71
CA TYR A 80 -1.83 -3.55 1.98
C TYR A 80 -2.14 -4.83 2.76
N VAL A 81 -3.36 -5.33 2.72
CA VAL A 81 -3.71 -6.64 3.31
C VAL A 81 -2.91 -7.75 2.64
N MET A 82 -2.90 -7.79 1.30
CA MET A 82 -2.14 -8.81 0.56
C MET A 82 -0.63 -8.73 0.82
N GLY A 83 -0.09 -7.52 0.93
CA GLY A 83 1.33 -7.32 1.25
C GLY A 83 1.69 -7.70 2.69
N LEU A 84 0.74 -7.63 3.61
CA LEU A 84 0.94 -7.92 5.02
C LEU A 84 0.88 -9.43 5.33
N LEU A 85 0.07 -10.20 4.60
CA LEU A 85 -0.12 -11.62 4.85
C LEU A 85 1.19 -12.44 4.91
N PRO A 86 2.13 -12.34 3.95
CA PRO A 86 3.34 -13.14 3.97
C PRO A 86 4.36 -12.70 5.04
N ILE A 87 4.26 -11.46 5.54
CA ILE A 87 5.13 -10.94 6.60
C ILE A 87 4.48 -11.00 7.98
N LEU A 88 3.29 -11.59 8.08
CA LEU A 88 2.53 -11.70 9.33
C LEU A 88 3.33 -12.35 10.48
N PRO A 89 4.13 -13.43 10.26
CA PRO A 89 4.97 -14.01 11.32
C PRO A 89 5.93 -12.98 11.93
N TYR A 90 6.50 -12.10 11.13
CA TYR A 90 7.43 -11.05 11.59
C TYR A 90 6.72 -9.88 12.30
N ILE A 91 5.43 -9.73 12.10
CA ILE A 91 4.62 -8.73 12.81
C ILE A 91 4.19 -9.24 14.17
N ILE A 92 3.81 -10.51 14.26
CA ILE A 92 3.42 -11.17 15.51
C ILE A 92 4.63 -11.39 16.41
N ASP A 93 5.77 -11.76 15.82
CA ASP A 93 7.03 -11.99 16.53
C ASP A 93 8.16 -11.13 15.94
N PRO A 94 8.15 -9.81 16.20
CA PRO A 94 9.10 -8.88 15.59
C PRO A 94 10.55 -9.10 16.05
N PHE A 95 10.74 -9.79 17.17
CA PHE A 95 12.08 -10.12 17.69
C PHE A 95 12.58 -11.49 17.25
N GLY A 96 11.76 -12.28 16.55
CA GLY A 96 12.15 -13.60 16.03
C GLY A 96 12.46 -14.64 17.09
N LYS A 97 11.68 -14.64 18.20
CA LYS A 97 11.93 -15.55 19.32
C LYS A 97 11.09 -16.82 19.29
N TYR A 98 9.93 -16.80 18.66
CA TYR A 98 8.93 -17.87 18.80
C TYR A 98 8.42 -18.42 17.47
N ILE A 99 8.15 -17.56 16.51
CA ILE A 99 7.46 -17.90 15.26
C ILE A 99 8.31 -17.51 14.03
N ALA A 100 8.93 -16.32 14.09
CA ALA A 100 9.73 -15.81 12.99
C ALA A 100 11.17 -16.31 13.07
N ASP A 101 11.78 -16.57 11.92
CA ASP A 101 13.15 -17.08 11.82
C ASP A 101 14.22 -16.04 12.23
N SER A 102 13.84 -14.75 12.24
CA SER A 102 14.75 -13.65 12.55
C SER A 102 13.98 -12.37 12.91
N ALA A 103 14.62 -11.47 13.67
CA ALA A 103 14.06 -10.17 13.97
C ALA A 103 13.88 -9.31 12.71
N LYS A 104 12.66 -8.77 12.50
CA LYS A 104 12.29 -7.93 11.35
C LYS A 104 11.39 -6.77 11.78
N LEU A 105 11.89 -5.93 12.68
CA LEU A 105 11.16 -4.74 13.16
C LEU A 105 10.72 -3.80 12.03
N THR A 106 11.45 -3.79 10.92
CA THR A 106 11.15 -2.96 9.73
C THR A 106 9.83 -3.30 9.05
N PHE A 107 9.23 -4.45 9.33
CA PHE A 107 7.93 -4.82 8.78
C PHE A 107 6.74 -4.33 9.60
N PHE A 108 6.95 -4.01 10.88
CA PHE A 108 5.88 -3.56 11.76
C PHE A 108 5.13 -2.31 11.25
N PRO A 109 5.78 -1.30 10.64
CA PRO A 109 5.09 -0.14 10.06
C PRO A 109 4.06 -0.47 8.98
N SER A 110 4.08 -1.67 8.39
CA SER A 110 3.06 -2.11 7.44
C SER A 110 1.65 -2.17 8.05
N THR A 111 1.56 -2.41 9.35
CA THR A 111 0.29 -2.35 10.09
C THR A 111 -0.26 -0.93 10.14
N THR A 112 0.61 0.07 10.30
CA THR A 112 0.23 1.49 10.29
C THR A 112 -0.35 1.90 8.94
N LEU A 113 0.23 1.42 7.83
CA LEU A 113 -0.29 1.68 6.48
C LEU A 113 -1.66 1.04 6.27
N LEU A 114 -1.87 -0.16 6.78
CA LEU A 114 -3.17 -0.84 6.75
C LEU A 114 -4.22 -0.02 7.49
N PHE A 115 -3.95 0.37 8.74
CA PHE A 115 -4.87 1.15 9.53
C PHE A 115 -5.07 2.57 8.99
N ALA A 116 -4.04 3.19 8.41
CA ALA A 116 -4.16 4.46 7.70
C ALA A 116 -5.16 4.38 6.54
N SER A 117 -5.17 3.25 5.80
CA SER A 117 -6.15 3.02 4.73
C SER A 117 -7.57 2.89 5.26
N LEU A 118 -7.77 2.26 6.42
CA LEU A 118 -9.07 2.22 7.08
C LEU A 118 -9.54 3.61 7.52
N VAL A 119 -8.64 4.44 8.03
CA VAL A 119 -8.96 5.85 8.38
C VAL A 119 -9.39 6.63 7.15
N LEU A 120 -8.70 6.50 6.02
CA LEU A 120 -9.09 7.17 4.77
C LEU A 120 -10.48 6.73 4.29
N ILE A 121 -10.83 5.46 4.44
CA ILE A 121 -12.17 4.95 4.08
C ILE A 121 -13.22 5.48 5.04
N ALA A 122 -12.97 5.40 6.35
CA ALA A 122 -13.92 5.80 7.38
C ALA A 122 -14.22 7.30 7.35
N PHE A 123 -13.21 8.12 7.07
CA PHE A 123 -13.31 9.57 7.09
C PHE A 123 -13.31 10.22 5.71
N LYS A 124 -13.59 9.46 4.66
CA LYS A 124 -13.56 9.95 3.25
C LYS A 124 -14.43 11.19 3.00
N GLU A 125 -15.51 11.35 3.75
CA GLU A 125 -16.41 12.51 3.60
C GLU A 125 -15.77 13.82 4.09
N TYR A 126 -14.81 13.73 5.01
CA TYR A 126 -14.05 14.87 5.53
C TYR A 126 -12.81 15.21 4.69
N ASP A 127 -12.49 14.39 3.67
CA ASP A 127 -11.36 14.61 2.75
C ASP A 127 -11.75 15.59 1.63
N SER A 128 -11.92 16.86 2.00
CA SER A 128 -12.38 17.93 1.12
C SER A 128 -11.37 18.34 0.04
N TYR A 129 -10.11 18.03 0.21
CA TYR A 129 -9.05 18.31 -0.79
C TYR A 129 -8.93 17.25 -1.89
N SER A 130 -9.81 16.24 -1.89
CA SER A 130 -9.83 15.24 -2.96
C SER A 130 -10.54 15.77 -4.22
N VAL A 131 -10.14 15.24 -5.39
CA VAL A 131 -10.77 15.58 -6.68
C VAL A 131 -12.27 15.22 -6.66
N ASP A 132 -12.61 14.07 -6.08
CA ASP A 132 -14.01 13.65 -5.97
C ASP A 132 -14.86 14.59 -5.10
N ALA A 133 -14.28 15.18 -4.05
CA ALA A 133 -14.98 16.17 -3.24
C ALA A 133 -15.29 17.43 -4.04
N LYS A 134 -14.31 17.96 -4.77
CA LYS A 134 -14.47 19.16 -5.61
C LYS A 134 -15.46 18.95 -6.76
N ARG A 135 -15.58 17.73 -7.29
CA ARG A 135 -16.57 17.41 -8.34
C ARG A 135 -18.01 17.37 -7.83
N LYS A 136 -18.22 17.11 -6.55
CA LYS A 136 -19.57 17.12 -5.94
C LYS A 136 -20.07 18.53 -5.62
N GLU A 137 -19.17 19.51 -5.56
CA GLU A 137 -19.49 20.92 -5.28
C GLU A 137 -19.83 21.71 -6.56
N GLN A 138 -19.58 21.15 -7.75
CA GLN A 138 -19.97 21.69 -9.07
C GLN A 138 -21.27 21.07 -9.56
#